data_5b90cbf1d73ca25deec1cdef9e5d099d
#
_entry.id   5b90cbf1d73ca25deec1cdef9e5d099d
#
_cell.length_a   1.000
_cell.length_b   1.000
_cell.length_c   1.000
_cell.angle_alpha   90.00
_cell.angle_beta   90.00
_cell.angle_gamma   90.00
#
_symmetry.space_group_name_H-M   'P 1'
#
loop_
_entity.id
_entity.type
_entity.pdbx_description
1 polymer ?
#
loop_
_entity_poly.entity_id
_entity_poly.type
_entity_poly.pdbx_seq_one_letter_code
_entity_poly.pdbx_strand_id
1 'polypeptide(L)'
;MKYSIVLLFAFLAVGCSDNEDANAENENGSGRNYKQDMREYVIGISKAAKAVNSNFAVIPQNGIELVTTNGEDDGSPDTAYLSAIDGNGQEDLFYGYDNDNQATNSEDTAYLRRLLDISKNAGKTILVTDYTSTTSKIADSYSKNAAAGYVSYAAIHRDLDIIPASIPNNVNAANITSLSQAKNFLFLINPDGYSSKNDFISAVTATDYDVIIMDLFLNDEQFSPAEVARLRTKANGGKRMVVCYMSIGEAEDYRYYWQDSWAGNRPEWIAAENPDWPGNYKVKYWNEEWQGLIYKNQDSYL
;
A
#
# COMPACT_ATOMS: atom_id res chain seq x y z
N MET A 1 -16.60 16.85 -12.64
CA MET A 1 -16.11 16.69 -11.25
C MET A 1 -14.98 15.69 -11.33
N LYS A 2 -13.74 16.15 -11.11
CA LYS A 2 -12.57 15.26 -11.14
C LYS A 2 -12.55 14.48 -9.83
N TYR A 3 -12.60 13.17 -9.91
CA TYR A 3 -12.55 12.28 -8.77
C TYR A 3 -11.09 12.15 -8.32
N SER A 4 -10.83 12.36 -7.02
CA SER A 4 -9.51 12.06 -6.45
C SER A 4 -9.50 10.57 -6.12
N ILE A 5 -8.87 9.78 -6.98
CA ILE A 5 -8.45 8.42 -6.68
C ILE A 5 -7.07 8.54 -6.05
N VAL A 6 -6.87 7.87 -4.94
CA VAL A 6 -5.58 7.82 -4.24
C VAL A 6 -5.05 6.41 -4.49
N LEU A 7 -3.81 6.27 -4.91
CA LEU A 7 -3.18 4.98 -5.14
C LEU A 7 -2.28 4.58 -3.96
N LEU A 8 -2.45 3.36 -3.52
CA LEU A 8 -1.55 2.66 -2.62
C LEU A 8 -0.76 1.62 -3.43
N PHE A 9 0.54 1.57 -3.25
CA PHE A 9 1.40 0.57 -3.88
C PHE A 9 1.83 -0.44 -2.83
N ALA A 10 1.57 -1.73 -3.05
CA ALA A 10 2.14 -2.77 -2.23
C ALA A 10 3.48 -3.24 -2.82
N PHE A 11 4.48 -3.25 -1.97
CA PHE A 11 5.65 -4.08 -2.14
C PHE A 11 5.43 -5.28 -1.24
N LEU A 12 5.30 -6.47 -1.80
CA LEU A 12 5.48 -7.67 -1.02
C LEU A 12 6.99 -7.78 -0.75
N ALA A 13 7.39 -7.33 0.44
CA ALA A 13 8.68 -7.73 0.95
C ALA A 13 8.57 -9.23 1.25
N VAL A 14 9.12 -10.05 0.37
CA VAL A 14 9.44 -11.43 0.74
C VAL A 14 10.43 -11.32 1.88
N GLY A 15 10.02 -11.66 3.07
CA GLY A 15 10.93 -11.89 4.18
C GLY A 15 11.88 -13.01 3.80
N CYS A 16 13.01 -12.67 3.21
CA CYS A 16 14.15 -13.55 3.20
C CYS A 16 14.76 -13.50 4.59
N SER A 17 14.38 -14.47 5.44
CA SER A 17 15.21 -14.87 6.55
C SER A 17 16.40 -15.62 5.97
N ASP A 18 17.46 -14.91 5.65
CA ASP A 18 18.81 -15.45 5.64
C ASP A 18 19.77 -14.27 5.81
N ASN A 19 20.50 -14.31 6.93
CA ASN A 19 21.63 -13.47 7.20
C ASN A 19 22.70 -13.68 6.14
N GLU A 20 22.77 -12.80 5.13
CA GLU A 20 24.02 -12.57 4.42
C GLU A 20 24.03 -11.15 3.82
N ASP A 21 24.93 -10.34 4.33
CA ASP A 21 25.61 -9.20 3.75
C ASP A 21 24.85 -7.92 3.37
N ALA A 22 25.06 -6.92 4.20
CA ALA A 22 24.88 -5.48 3.97
C ALA A 22 25.76 -4.95 2.79
N ASN A 23 25.67 -5.55 1.60
CA ASN A 23 26.30 -5.08 0.36
C ASN A 23 25.51 -5.54 -0.89
N ALA A 24 24.19 -5.33 -0.90
CA ALA A 24 23.33 -5.67 -2.03
C ALA A 24 23.50 -4.72 -3.24
N GLU A 25 24.64 -4.07 -3.40
CA GLU A 25 24.92 -3.23 -4.58
C GLU A 25 25.30 -4.02 -5.84
N ASN A 26 25.47 -5.36 -5.80
CA ASN A 26 26.01 -6.10 -6.97
C ASN A 26 25.61 -7.58 -7.10
N GLU A 27 24.49 -8.04 -6.63
CA GLU A 27 24.20 -9.50 -6.68
C GLU A 27 23.95 -10.10 -8.09
N ASN A 28 23.87 -9.30 -9.16
CA ASN A 28 23.70 -9.86 -10.52
C ASN A 28 24.67 -9.33 -11.59
N GLY A 29 25.76 -8.70 -11.25
CA GLY A 29 26.76 -8.25 -12.24
C GLY A 29 26.26 -7.18 -13.23
N SER A 30 25.07 -6.62 -13.02
CA SER A 30 24.45 -5.64 -13.93
C SER A 30 24.86 -4.20 -13.67
N GLY A 31 25.44 -3.89 -12.52
CA GLY A 31 25.75 -2.51 -12.09
C GLY A 31 24.49 -1.62 -11.92
N ARG A 32 23.29 -2.22 -11.86
CA ARG A 32 22.02 -1.49 -11.77
C ARG A 32 21.67 -1.20 -10.31
N ASN A 33 21.26 0.04 -10.02
CA ASN A 33 20.74 0.44 -8.71
C ASN A 33 19.21 0.27 -8.67
N TYR A 34 18.75 -0.90 -8.24
CA TYR A 34 17.33 -1.23 -8.19
C TYR A 34 16.53 -0.31 -7.23
N LYS A 35 17.09 0.09 -6.10
CA LYS A 35 16.44 1.03 -5.19
C LYS A 35 16.20 2.38 -5.88
N GLN A 36 17.17 2.86 -6.67
CA GLN A 36 17.02 4.10 -7.43
C GLN A 36 15.99 3.96 -8.56
N ASP A 37 16.01 2.85 -9.31
CA ASP A 37 14.99 2.58 -10.34
C ASP A 37 13.57 2.60 -9.75
N MET A 38 13.38 2.05 -8.55
CA MET A 38 12.08 2.06 -7.88
C MET A 38 11.68 3.46 -7.41
N ARG A 39 12.61 4.26 -6.89
CA ARG A 39 12.32 5.68 -6.58
C ARG A 39 11.85 6.43 -7.82
N GLU A 40 12.58 6.28 -8.93
CA GLU A 40 12.23 6.94 -10.21
C GLU A 40 10.87 6.49 -10.73
N TYR A 41 10.55 5.20 -10.57
CA TYR A 41 9.26 4.65 -10.96
C TYR A 41 8.11 5.29 -10.13
N VAL A 42 8.20 5.31 -8.81
CA VAL A 42 7.21 5.94 -7.93
C VAL A 42 7.10 7.44 -8.21
N ILE A 43 8.22 8.13 -8.42
CA ILE A 43 8.23 9.56 -8.80
C ILE A 43 7.51 9.77 -10.13
N GLY A 44 7.72 8.89 -11.10
CA GLY A 44 7.05 8.90 -12.40
C GLY A 44 5.53 8.77 -12.28
N ILE A 45 5.06 7.79 -11.50
CA ILE A 45 3.65 7.58 -11.20
C ILE A 45 3.05 8.82 -10.53
N SER A 46 3.71 9.33 -9.49
CA SER A 46 3.25 10.52 -8.78
C SER A 46 3.13 11.74 -9.71
N LYS A 47 4.12 11.94 -10.56
CA LYS A 47 4.12 13.04 -11.53
C LYS A 47 2.96 12.91 -12.52
N ALA A 48 2.71 11.71 -13.06
CA ALA A 48 1.61 11.46 -13.99
C ALA A 48 0.25 11.70 -13.31
N ALA A 49 0.03 11.11 -12.14
CA ALA A 49 -1.21 11.27 -11.38
C ALA A 49 -1.49 12.72 -10.98
N LYS A 50 -0.48 13.42 -10.44
CA LYS A 50 -0.63 14.81 -9.99
C LYS A 50 -0.74 15.81 -11.13
N ALA A 51 -0.32 15.48 -12.35
CA ALA A 51 -0.57 16.28 -13.54
C ALA A 51 -2.07 16.28 -13.91
N VAL A 52 -2.79 15.22 -13.64
CA VAL A 52 -4.24 15.11 -13.86
C VAL A 52 -5.03 15.67 -12.67
N ASN A 53 -4.58 15.37 -11.45
CA ASN A 53 -5.21 15.82 -10.22
C ASN A 53 -4.15 16.16 -9.18
N SER A 54 -3.92 17.46 -8.94
CA SER A 54 -2.88 17.93 -8.00
C SER A 54 -3.07 17.45 -6.55
N ASN A 55 -4.27 17.00 -6.18
CA ASN A 55 -4.58 16.43 -4.85
C ASN A 55 -4.50 14.90 -4.83
N PHE A 56 -3.96 14.29 -5.88
CA PHE A 56 -3.78 12.85 -5.91
C PHE A 56 -2.74 12.44 -4.86
N ALA A 57 -3.08 11.52 -3.96
CA ALA A 57 -2.16 11.03 -2.95
C ALA A 57 -1.51 9.72 -3.42
N VAL A 58 -0.18 9.65 -3.27
CA VAL A 58 0.65 8.49 -3.57
C VAL A 58 1.20 7.96 -2.25
N ILE A 59 0.90 6.70 -1.94
CA ILE A 59 1.23 6.06 -0.67
C ILE A 59 1.92 4.73 -0.99
N PRO A 60 3.26 4.69 -1.09
CA PRO A 60 3.97 3.42 -1.18
C PRO A 60 3.69 2.55 0.04
N GLN A 61 3.45 1.26 -0.20
CA GLN A 61 3.26 0.25 0.84
C GLN A 61 4.52 -0.58 0.97
N ASN A 62 5.10 -0.67 2.17
CA ASN A 62 6.39 -1.30 2.44
C ASN A 62 7.56 -0.63 1.65
N GLY A 63 8.75 -1.24 1.62
CA GLY A 63 9.91 -0.65 0.94
C GLY A 63 10.31 0.71 1.50
N ILE A 64 10.21 0.87 2.83
CA ILE A 64 10.48 2.14 3.52
C ILE A 64 11.93 2.60 3.36
N GLU A 65 12.86 1.70 3.02
CA GLU A 65 14.28 1.98 2.74
C GLU A 65 14.45 2.99 1.60
N LEU A 66 13.46 3.14 0.73
CA LEU A 66 13.49 4.12 -0.36
C LEU A 66 13.50 5.57 0.11
N VAL A 67 13.17 5.84 1.37
CA VAL A 67 13.15 7.21 1.93
C VAL A 67 14.56 7.78 2.16
N THR A 68 15.61 6.93 2.08
CA THR A 68 17.01 7.35 2.22
C THR A 68 17.79 7.07 0.94
N THR A 69 18.85 7.84 0.70
CA THR A 69 19.65 7.78 -0.53
C THR A 69 20.44 6.47 -0.67
N ASN A 70 20.89 5.89 0.46
CA ASN A 70 21.61 4.62 0.51
C ASN A 70 20.68 3.42 0.74
N GLY A 71 19.43 3.64 1.17
CA GLY A 71 18.49 2.59 1.50
C GLY A 71 18.72 1.98 2.88
N GLU A 72 19.45 2.68 3.75
CA GLU A 72 19.72 2.27 5.13
C GLU A 72 19.17 3.33 6.12
N ASP A 73 19.00 2.95 7.37
CA ASP A 73 18.39 3.80 8.39
C ASP A 73 19.28 4.95 8.88
N ASP A 74 20.56 4.91 8.54
CA ASP A 74 21.55 5.99 8.76
C ASP A 74 21.76 6.89 7.53
N GLY A 75 21.05 6.59 6.42
CA GLY A 75 21.16 7.33 5.17
C GLY A 75 20.56 8.73 5.24
N SER A 76 21.04 9.60 4.35
CA SER A 76 20.40 10.92 4.14
C SER A 76 19.01 10.77 3.51
N PRO A 77 18.01 11.58 3.89
CA PRO A 77 16.70 11.56 3.26
C PRO A 77 16.77 11.78 1.75
N ASP A 78 16.11 10.92 0.96
CA ASP A 78 15.92 11.16 -0.47
C ASP A 78 14.80 12.19 -0.68
N THR A 79 15.20 13.44 -0.84
CA THR A 79 14.26 14.57 -0.93
C THR A 79 13.38 14.51 -2.18
N ALA A 80 13.87 13.95 -3.30
CA ALA A 80 13.10 13.80 -4.53
C ALA A 80 11.96 12.79 -4.33
N TYR A 81 12.27 11.62 -3.79
CA TYR A 81 11.30 10.59 -3.49
C TYR A 81 10.29 11.08 -2.44
N LEU A 82 10.75 11.62 -1.33
CA LEU A 82 9.89 12.14 -0.27
C LEU A 82 8.96 13.26 -0.78
N SER A 83 9.39 14.10 -1.71
CA SER A 83 8.53 15.14 -2.30
C SER A 83 7.44 14.56 -3.22
N ALA A 84 7.65 13.39 -3.78
CA ALA A 84 6.70 12.74 -4.68
C ALA A 84 5.55 12.03 -3.94
N ILE A 85 5.79 11.52 -2.74
CA ILE A 85 4.82 10.74 -1.96
C ILE A 85 4.06 11.60 -0.95
N ASP A 86 2.92 11.09 -0.47
CA ASP A 86 2.05 11.77 0.51
C ASP A 86 1.97 11.00 1.83
N GLY A 87 2.32 9.73 1.82
CA GLY A 87 2.40 8.86 2.99
C GLY A 87 3.21 7.62 2.71
N ASN A 88 3.43 6.80 3.72
CA ASN A 88 3.94 5.44 3.63
C ASN A 88 3.02 4.48 4.36
N GLY A 89 2.69 3.37 3.74
CA GLY A 89 2.13 2.21 4.39
C GLY A 89 3.25 1.28 4.88
N GLN A 90 3.10 0.72 6.07
CA GLN A 90 4.03 -0.25 6.63
C GLN A 90 3.25 -1.37 7.30
N GLU A 91 3.57 -2.60 6.94
CA GLU A 91 3.04 -3.79 7.60
C GLU A 91 3.96 -4.29 8.69
N ASP A 92 3.39 -5.03 9.64
CA ASP A 92 4.14 -5.83 10.62
C ASP A 92 5.07 -5.03 11.55
N LEU A 93 4.80 -3.75 11.79
CA LEU A 93 5.70 -2.89 12.56
C LEU A 93 5.84 -3.34 14.02
N PHE A 94 4.72 -3.63 14.69
CA PHE A 94 4.70 -4.07 16.07
C PHE A 94 4.19 -5.49 16.26
N TYR A 95 3.42 -6.01 15.31
CA TYR A 95 2.85 -7.35 15.32
C TYR A 95 2.72 -7.90 13.90
N GLY A 96 3.18 -9.15 13.69
CA GLY A 96 2.94 -9.89 12.45
C GLY A 96 4.19 -10.31 11.70
N TYR A 97 5.36 -9.74 11.96
CA TYR A 97 6.56 -9.87 11.14
C TYR A 97 6.96 -11.34 10.88
N ASP A 98 7.16 -12.12 11.95
CA ASP A 98 7.47 -13.55 11.81
C ASP A 98 6.20 -14.39 11.70
N ASN A 99 5.19 -14.05 12.49
CA ASN A 99 3.89 -14.74 12.51
C ASN A 99 2.79 -13.80 13.01
N ASP A 100 1.60 -13.99 12.46
CA ASP A 100 0.41 -13.27 12.91
C ASP A 100 0.20 -13.42 14.42
N ASN A 101 -0.29 -12.36 15.03
CA ASN A 101 -0.55 -12.31 16.47
C ASN A 101 0.70 -12.49 17.35
N GLN A 102 1.91 -12.35 16.80
CA GLN A 102 3.16 -12.29 17.53
C GLN A 102 3.75 -10.87 17.46
N ALA A 103 4.39 -10.45 18.55
CA ALA A 103 5.11 -9.18 18.53
C ALA A 103 6.31 -9.27 17.60
N THR A 104 6.47 -8.27 16.75
CA THR A 104 7.67 -8.06 15.94
C THR A 104 8.85 -7.88 16.86
N ASN A 105 9.99 -8.45 16.53
CA ASN A 105 11.17 -8.32 17.37
C ASN A 105 11.61 -6.85 17.48
N SER A 106 12.33 -6.53 18.56
CA SER A 106 12.66 -5.14 18.88
C SER A 106 13.67 -4.51 17.93
N GLU A 107 14.50 -5.29 17.26
CA GLU A 107 15.52 -4.82 16.33
C GLU A 107 14.87 -4.39 15.02
N ASP A 108 13.99 -5.24 14.45
CA ASP A 108 13.25 -4.93 13.25
C ASP A 108 12.29 -3.73 13.47
N THR A 109 11.56 -3.74 14.59
CA THR A 109 10.73 -2.59 14.97
C THR A 109 11.56 -1.30 15.05
N ALA A 110 12.76 -1.35 15.65
CA ALA A 110 13.60 -0.18 15.79
C ALA A 110 14.16 0.29 14.44
N TYR A 111 14.57 -0.63 13.57
CA TYR A 111 15.05 -0.35 12.24
C TYR A 111 13.95 0.32 11.38
N LEU A 112 12.80 -0.31 11.27
CA LEU A 112 11.66 0.22 10.50
C LEU A 112 11.22 1.59 11.03
N ARG A 113 11.18 1.78 12.35
CA ARG A 113 10.79 3.06 12.95
C ARG A 113 11.75 4.19 12.62
N ARG A 114 13.08 3.95 12.57
CA ARG A 114 14.03 5.00 12.18
C ARG A 114 13.74 5.50 10.77
N LEU A 115 13.45 4.62 9.83
CA LEU A 115 13.08 4.97 8.45
C LEU A 115 11.71 5.65 8.37
N LEU A 116 10.70 5.11 9.05
CA LEU A 116 9.35 5.71 9.12
C LEU A 116 9.37 7.12 9.72
N ASP A 117 10.22 7.36 10.73
CA ASP A 117 10.36 8.68 11.33
C ASP A 117 11.03 9.68 10.38
N ILE A 118 11.93 9.24 9.48
CA ILE A 118 12.44 10.09 8.38
C ILE A 118 11.30 10.57 7.51
N SER A 119 10.44 9.66 7.06
CA SER A 119 9.27 10.00 6.25
C SER A 119 8.30 10.91 7.00
N LYS A 120 7.97 10.57 8.25
CA LYS A 120 7.10 11.40 9.11
C LYS A 120 7.67 12.81 9.31
N ASN A 121 8.97 12.94 9.56
CA ASN A 121 9.61 14.24 9.75
C ASN A 121 9.66 15.07 8.46
N ALA A 122 9.55 14.42 7.30
CA ALA A 122 9.33 15.08 6.00
C ALA A 122 7.84 15.43 5.77
N GLY A 123 6.97 15.30 6.79
CA GLY A 123 5.56 15.67 6.74
C GLY A 123 4.66 14.62 6.09
N LYS A 124 5.12 13.36 5.95
CA LYS A 124 4.32 12.29 5.36
C LYS A 124 3.47 11.58 6.42
N THR A 125 2.28 11.13 6.01
CA THR A 125 1.41 10.34 6.88
C THR A 125 1.87 8.90 6.88
N ILE A 126 2.09 8.33 8.06
CA ILE A 126 2.45 6.92 8.22
C ILE A 126 1.19 6.12 8.53
N LEU A 127 0.92 5.09 7.73
CA LEU A 127 -0.17 4.14 7.88
C LEU A 127 0.42 2.78 8.27
N VAL A 128 0.16 2.30 9.47
CA VAL A 128 0.69 1.02 9.95
C VAL A 128 -0.40 -0.02 10.02
N THR A 129 -0.16 -1.18 9.39
CA THR A 129 -1.01 -2.36 9.50
C THR A 129 -0.27 -3.41 10.32
N ASP A 130 -0.77 -3.71 11.53
CA ASP A 130 -0.27 -4.81 12.35
C ASP A 130 -1.23 -5.98 12.29
N TYR A 131 -0.73 -7.20 12.09
CA TYR A 131 -1.54 -8.42 12.04
C TYR A 131 -1.67 -9.05 13.41
N THR A 132 -2.78 -8.74 14.08
CA THR A 132 -3.06 -9.23 15.44
C THR A 132 -4.55 -9.34 15.72
N SER A 133 -4.96 -10.46 16.32
CA SER A 133 -6.36 -10.81 16.59
C SER A 133 -6.72 -10.83 18.08
N THR A 134 -5.72 -10.83 18.98
CA THR A 134 -5.95 -10.85 20.42
C THR A 134 -6.27 -9.43 20.93
N THR A 135 -7.39 -9.24 21.62
CA THR A 135 -7.86 -7.92 22.10
C THR A 135 -6.79 -7.09 22.80
N SER A 136 -5.98 -7.71 23.70
CA SER A 136 -4.92 -6.97 24.40
C SER A 136 -3.79 -6.55 23.48
N LYS A 137 -3.47 -7.34 22.46
CA LYS A 137 -2.43 -7.03 21.46
C LYS A 137 -2.92 -5.97 20.47
N ILE A 138 -4.20 -6.02 20.08
CA ILE A 138 -4.86 -4.96 19.29
C ILE A 138 -4.74 -3.62 20.01
N ALA A 139 -5.08 -3.57 21.31
CA ALA A 139 -4.98 -2.37 22.12
C ALA A 139 -3.52 -1.88 22.26
N ASP A 140 -2.56 -2.79 22.42
CA ASP A 140 -1.14 -2.47 22.50
C ASP A 140 -0.60 -1.94 21.16
N SER A 141 -0.95 -2.56 20.02
CA SER A 141 -0.62 -2.05 18.69
C SER A 141 -1.11 -0.62 18.49
N TYR A 142 -2.38 -0.34 18.75
CA TYR A 142 -2.92 1.01 18.64
C TYR A 142 -2.21 2.01 19.56
N SER A 143 -1.89 1.60 20.80
CA SER A 143 -1.17 2.44 21.76
C SER A 143 0.25 2.79 21.29
N LYS A 144 1.01 1.79 20.80
CA LYS A 144 2.38 1.98 20.31
C LYS A 144 2.40 2.86 19.07
N ASN A 145 1.50 2.63 18.12
CA ASN A 145 1.38 3.44 16.91
C ASN A 145 0.98 4.89 17.24
N ALA A 146 0.02 5.09 18.14
CA ALA A 146 -0.37 6.43 18.59
C ALA A 146 0.80 7.17 19.27
N ALA A 147 1.57 6.48 20.11
CA ALA A 147 2.76 7.05 20.75
C ALA A 147 3.85 7.44 19.73
N ALA A 148 3.95 6.71 18.61
CA ALA A 148 4.84 7.04 17.49
C ALA A 148 4.28 8.16 16.59
N GLY A 149 3.01 8.53 16.74
CA GLY A 149 2.32 9.51 15.88
C GLY A 149 1.95 8.95 14.50
N TYR A 150 1.69 7.64 14.44
CA TYR A 150 1.25 6.93 13.24
C TYR A 150 -0.25 6.68 13.27
N VAL A 151 -0.88 6.65 12.10
CA VAL A 151 -2.25 6.16 11.92
C VAL A 151 -2.17 4.64 11.75
N SER A 152 -3.00 3.88 12.45
CA SER A 152 -2.86 2.42 12.42
C SER A 152 -4.18 1.67 12.28
N TYR A 153 -4.03 0.46 11.75
CA TYR A 153 -5.06 -0.55 11.60
C TYR A 153 -4.54 -1.89 12.15
N ALA A 154 -5.26 -2.47 13.11
CA ALA A 154 -4.97 -3.82 13.57
C ALA A 154 -5.82 -4.79 12.74
N ALA A 155 -5.20 -5.43 11.77
CA ALA A 155 -5.83 -6.44 10.93
C ALA A 155 -5.93 -7.75 11.71
N ILE A 156 -7.15 -8.26 11.86
CA ILE A 156 -7.39 -9.54 12.53
C ILE A 156 -7.24 -10.75 11.60
N HIS A 157 -7.10 -10.48 10.30
CA HIS A 157 -6.92 -11.45 9.24
C HIS A 157 -5.90 -10.92 8.23
N ARG A 158 -4.87 -11.70 7.92
CA ARG A 158 -3.78 -11.28 7.01
C ARG A 158 -4.24 -11.10 5.58
N ASP A 159 -5.26 -11.85 5.17
CA ASP A 159 -5.81 -11.74 3.82
C ASP A 159 -6.50 -10.40 3.54
N LEU A 160 -6.69 -9.55 4.57
CA LEU A 160 -7.31 -8.22 4.41
C LEU A 160 -8.67 -8.29 3.70
N ASP A 161 -9.47 -9.29 4.05
CA ASP A 161 -10.71 -9.70 3.41
C ASP A 161 -11.98 -9.36 4.22
N ILE A 162 -11.81 -8.89 5.47
CA ILE A 162 -12.93 -8.63 6.38
C ILE A 162 -12.91 -7.23 7.01
N ILE A 163 -14.09 -6.72 7.29
CA ILE A 163 -14.27 -5.53 8.13
C ILE A 163 -14.39 -6.00 9.59
N PRO A 164 -13.48 -5.59 10.50
CA PRO A 164 -13.61 -5.92 11.91
C PRO A 164 -14.96 -5.47 12.48
N ALA A 165 -15.57 -6.31 13.32
CA ALA A 165 -16.84 -5.99 13.98
C ALA A 165 -16.74 -4.85 15.03
N SER A 166 -15.52 -4.52 15.46
CA SER A 166 -15.26 -3.43 16.41
C SER A 166 -15.39 -2.07 15.75
N ILE A 167 -15.75 -1.07 16.55
CA ILE A 167 -15.70 0.32 16.13
C ILE A 167 -14.25 0.68 15.78
N PRO A 168 -13.99 1.43 14.67
CA PRO A 168 -12.66 1.88 14.33
C PRO A 168 -11.98 2.65 15.46
N ASN A 169 -10.68 2.50 15.62
CA ASN A 169 -9.92 3.33 16.57
C ASN A 169 -9.97 4.80 16.15
N ASN A 170 -10.06 5.73 17.10
CA ASN A 170 -10.07 7.19 16.85
C ASN A 170 -11.15 7.67 15.86
N VAL A 171 -12.37 7.17 15.99
CA VAL A 171 -13.50 7.60 15.15
C VAL A 171 -13.71 9.12 15.25
N ASN A 172 -13.97 9.74 14.11
CA ASN A 172 -14.38 11.14 14.03
C ASN A 172 -15.40 11.37 12.90
N ALA A 173 -16.20 12.42 12.99
CA ALA A 173 -17.21 12.78 12.00
C ALA A 173 -16.72 13.83 10.97
N ALA A 174 -15.44 14.18 10.97
CA ALA A 174 -14.88 15.16 10.04
C ALA A 174 -14.91 14.64 8.60
N ASN A 175 -14.98 15.56 7.66
CA ASN A 175 -14.71 15.27 6.24
C ASN A 175 -13.21 15.18 6.03
N ILE A 176 -12.76 14.05 5.53
CA ILE A 176 -11.35 13.82 5.21
C ILE A 176 -11.10 14.20 3.74
N THR A 177 -10.36 15.25 3.53
CA THR A 177 -10.02 15.80 2.21
C THR A 177 -8.56 15.65 1.85
N SER A 178 -7.71 15.34 2.82
CA SER A 178 -6.29 15.01 2.66
C SER A 178 -5.89 13.88 3.59
N LEU A 179 -4.86 13.12 3.21
CA LEU A 179 -4.38 11.99 3.99
C LEU A 179 -3.93 12.38 5.41
N SER A 180 -3.35 13.57 5.56
CA SER A 180 -2.88 14.08 6.86
C SER A 180 -3.98 14.33 7.90
N GLN A 181 -5.25 14.36 7.47
CA GLN A 181 -6.40 14.51 8.37
C GLN A 181 -6.89 13.16 8.93
N ALA A 182 -6.49 12.05 8.33
CA ALA A 182 -6.93 10.71 8.72
C ALA A 182 -6.51 10.37 10.15
N LYS A 183 -7.40 9.75 10.91
CA LYS A 183 -7.18 9.25 12.28
C LYS A 183 -7.23 7.73 12.36
N ASN A 184 -7.77 7.09 11.34
CA ASN A 184 -7.88 5.65 11.21
C ASN A 184 -8.03 5.27 9.73
N PHE A 185 -7.83 4.01 9.42
CA PHE A 185 -8.08 3.48 8.09
C PHE A 185 -8.52 2.02 8.16
N LEU A 186 -9.15 1.55 7.09
CA LEU A 186 -9.48 0.15 6.81
C LEU A 186 -8.65 -0.29 5.61
N PHE A 187 -8.00 -1.44 5.71
CA PHE A 187 -7.32 -2.09 4.61
C PHE A 187 -8.11 -3.33 4.20
N LEU A 188 -8.74 -3.31 3.02
CA LEU A 188 -9.69 -4.33 2.57
C LEU A 188 -9.50 -4.54 1.05
N ILE A 189 -8.54 -5.37 0.68
CA ILE A 189 -8.11 -5.56 -0.72
C ILE A 189 -8.50 -6.91 -1.32
N ASN A 190 -8.85 -7.90 -0.50
CA ASN A 190 -9.32 -9.21 -0.94
C ASN A 190 -10.79 -9.42 -0.51
N PRO A 191 -11.74 -8.71 -1.13
CA PRO A 191 -13.13 -8.69 -0.68
C PRO A 191 -13.97 -9.89 -1.19
N ASP A 192 -13.39 -11.08 -1.30
CA ASP A 192 -14.02 -12.29 -1.87
C ASP A 192 -15.28 -12.76 -1.13
N GLY A 193 -15.44 -12.34 0.13
CA GLY A 193 -16.64 -12.60 0.93
C GLY A 193 -17.89 -11.82 0.49
N TYR A 194 -17.76 -10.84 -0.42
CA TYR A 194 -18.88 -10.01 -0.89
C TYR A 194 -19.41 -10.52 -2.23
N SER A 195 -20.71 -10.84 -2.27
CA SER A 195 -21.35 -11.40 -3.47
C SER A 195 -21.58 -10.35 -4.57
N SER A 196 -21.55 -9.05 -4.24
CA SER A 196 -21.72 -7.96 -5.20
C SER A 196 -21.05 -6.66 -4.73
N LYS A 197 -20.78 -5.75 -5.67
CA LYS A 197 -20.31 -4.38 -5.36
C LYS A 197 -21.28 -3.63 -4.45
N ASN A 198 -22.59 -3.87 -4.56
CA ASN A 198 -23.59 -3.25 -3.67
C ASN A 198 -23.48 -3.75 -2.22
N ASP A 199 -23.22 -5.04 -2.01
CA ASP A 199 -23.02 -5.61 -0.67
C ASP A 199 -21.74 -5.04 -0.06
N PHE A 200 -20.65 -4.99 -0.82
CA PHE A 200 -19.40 -4.36 -0.42
C PHE A 200 -19.60 -2.88 -0.03
N ILE A 201 -20.22 -2.09 -0.91
CA ILE A 201 -20.48 -0.67 -0.67
C ILE A 201 -21.36 -0.48 0.59
N SER A 202 -22.36 -1.32 0.77
CA SER A 202 -23.26 -1.25 1.93
C SER A 202 -22.50 -1.54 3.22
N ALA A 203 -21.62 -2.56 3.22
CA ALA A 203 -20.80 -2.90 4.38
C ALA A 203 -19.80 -1.77 4.71
N VAL A 204 -19.09 -1.25 3.70
CA VAL A 204 -18.12 -0.16 3.90
C VAL A 204 -18.79 1.12 4.39
N THR A 205 -19.92 1.52 3.80
CA THR A 205 -20.64 2.75 4.18
C THR A 205 -21.30 2.66 5.57
N ALA A 206 -21.47 1.46 6.11
CA ALA A 206 -21.89 1.24 7.49
C ALA A 206 -20.77 1.45 8.53
N THR A 207 -19.56 1.80 8.10
CA THR A 207 -18.39 2.04 8.97
C THR A 207 -18.03 3.52 9.07
N ASP A 208 -17.20 3.85 10.07
CA ASP A 208 -16.72 5.21 10.32
C ASP A 208 -15.22 5.41 10.03
N TYR A 209 -14.62 4.53 9.23
CA TYR A 209 -13.23 4.69 8.83
C TYR A 209 -13.01 5.96 8.00
N ASP A 210 -11.92 6.68 8.28
CA ASP A 210 -11.51 7.90 7.58
C ASP A 210 -10.94 7.64 6.19
N VAL A 211 -10.26 6.53 6.04
CA VAL A 211 -9.68 6.06 4.78
C VAL A 211 -10.09 4.61 4.58
N ILE A 212 -10.44 4.24 3.38
CA ILE A 212 -10.48 2.84 2.94
C ILE A 212 -9.44 2.64 1.86
N ILE A 213 -8.61 1.61 2.02
CA ILE A 213 -7.70 1.09 1.02
C ILE A 213 -8.35 -0.16 0.47
N MET A 214 -8.63 -0.18 -0.83
CA MET A 214 -9.41 -1.24 -1.48
C MET A 214 -8.92 -1.49 -2.90
N ASP A 215 -9.20 -2.67 -3.44
CA ASP A 215 -9.03 -2.92 -4.85
C ASP A 215 -10.04 -2.11 -5.70
N LEU A 216 -9.62 -1.68 -6.89
CA LEU A 216 -10.51 -1.02 -7.85
C LEU A 216 -11.53 -1.98 -8.47
N PHE A 217 -11.30 -3.28 -8.34
CA PHE A 217 -12.14 -4.34 -8.90
C PHE A 217 -12.75 -5.21 -7.80
N LEU A 218 -13.92 -5.74 -8.06
CA LEU A 218 -14.55 -6.80 -7.30
C LEU A 218 -15.13 -7.81 -8.29
N ASN A 219 -14.72 -9.08 -8.20
CA ASN A 219 -15.13 -10.14 -9.15
C ASN A 219 -14.90 -9.71 -10.61
N ASP A 220 -13.71 -9.23 -10.94
CA ASP A 220 -13.29 -8.70 -12.25
C ASP A 220 -14.06 -7.47 -12.75
N GLU A 221 -14.97 -6.93 -11.96
CA GLU A 221 -15.75 -5.75 -12.30
C GLU A 221 -15.18 -4.48 -11.64
N GLN A 222 -14.77 -3.52 -12.45
CA GLN A 222 -14.30 -2.22 -11.97
C GLN A 222 -15.43 -1.44 -11.27
N PHE A 223 -15.11 -0.80 -10.15
CA PHE A 223 -15.99 0.17 -9.51
C PHE A 223 -16.15 1.42 -10.38
N SER A 224 -17.39 1.74 -10.72
CA SER A 224 -17.71 2.97 -11.44
C SER A 224 -17.47 4.22 -10.58
N PRO A 225 -17.31 5.41 -11.19
CA PRO A 225 -17.20 6.68 -10.47
C PRO A 225 -18.38 6.94 -9.51
N ALA A 226 -19.59 6.50 -9.85
CA ALA A 226 -20.77 6.66 -9.01
C ALA A 226 -20.69 5.74 -7.76
N GLU A 227 -20.20 4.52 -7.91
CA GLU A 227 -19.97 3.58 -6.81
C GLU A 227 -18.87 4.08 -5.87
N VAL A 228 -17.74 4.56 -6.41
CA VAL A 228 -16.68 5.20 -5.62
C VAL A 228 -17.20 6.43 -4.86
N ALA A 229 -18.08 7.24 -5.48
CA ALA A 229 -18.69 8.37 -4.82
C ALA A 229 -19.56 7.97 -3.61
N ARG A 230 -20.27 6.83 -3.69
CA ARG A 230 -21.03 6.26 -2.56
C ARG A 230 -20.11 5.86 -1.41
N LEU A 231 -19.00 5.16 -1.71
CA LEU A 231 -18.00 4.70 -0.73
C LEU A 231 -17.43 5.84 0.13
N ARG A 232 -17.43 7.08 -0.37
CA ARG A 232 -16.92 8.25 0.36
C ARG A 232 -17.74 8.67 1.57
N THR A 233 -18.91 8.11 1.80
CA THR A 233 -19.76 8.48 2.94
C THR A 233 -19.51 7.52 4.12
N LYS A 234 -19.23 8.08 5.30
CA LYS A 234 -19.15 7.35 6.57
C LYS A 234 -20.54 7.20 7.20
N ALA A 235 -20.71 6.18 8.07
CA ALA A 235 -21.97 5.96 8.80
C ALA A 235 -22.41 7.18 9.61
N ASN A 236 -21.48 7.92 10.20
CA ASN A 236 -21.71 9.13 11.00
C ASN A 236 -21.93 10.41 10.16
N GLY A 237 -22.03 10.30 8.83
CA GLY A 237 -22.31 11.40 7.92
C GLY A 237 -21.08 12.16 7.40
N GLY A 238 -19.90 11.94 7.95
CA GLY A 238 -18.64 12.49 7.44
C GLY A 238 -18.24 11.88 6.10
N LYS A 239 -17.19 12.43 5.49
CA LYS A 239 -16.61 11.91 4.23
C LYS A 239 -15.26 11.26 4.49
N ARG A 240 -15.01 10.14 3.83
CA ARG A 240 -13.73 9.42 3.84
C ARG A 240 -12.97 9.60 2.53
N MET A 241 -11.67 9.31 2.59
CA MET A 241 -10.88 9.07 1.38
C MET A 241 -11.06 7.60 0.95
N VAL A 242 -11.11 7.40 -0.36
CA VAL A 242 -11.04 6.08 -0.99
C VAL A 242 -9.69 6.01 -1.71
N VAL A 243 -8.88 5.04 -1.32
CA VAL A 243 -7.55 4.77 -1.84
C VAL A 243 -7.61 3.47 -2.61
N CYS A 244 -7.15 3.50 -3.86
CA CYS A 244 -7.06 2.31 -4.68
C CYS A 244 -5.73 1.59 -4.42
N TYR A 245 -5.79 0.30 -4.10
CA TYR A 245 -4.64 -0.59 -4.11
C TYR A 245 -4.25 -0.90 -5.56
N MET A 246 -2.95 -0.94 -5.81
CA MET A 246 -2.39 -1.39 -7.08
C MET A 246 -1.01 -2.01 -6.84
N SER A 247 -0.79 -3.24 -7.32
CA SER A 247 0.55 -3.81 -7.37
C SER A 247 1.37 -3.17 -8.48
N ILE A 248 2.58 -2.68 -8.15
CA ILE A 248 3.53 -2.13 -9.11
C ILE A 248 4.80 -2.96 -9.24
N GLY A 249 5.02 -3.89 -8.32
CA GLY A 249 6.13 -4.84 -8.30
C GLY A 249 5.77 -6.20 -8.88
N GLU A 250 4.49 -6.47 -9.09
CA GLU A 250 3.98 -7.72 -9.63
C GLU A 250 2.87 -7.48 -10.65
N ALA A 251 2.86 -8.29 -11.71
CA ALA A 251 1.76 -8.39 -12.63
C ALA A 251 0.81 -9.50 -12.15
N GLU A 252 -0.48 -9.25 -12.25
CA GLU A 252 -1.53 -10.15 -11.77
C GLU A 252 -2.29 -10.72 -12.96
N ASP A 253 -2.39 -12.05 -13.10
CA ASP A 253 -2.94 -12.72 -14.30
C ASP A 253 -4.46 -12.61 -14.41
N TYR A 254 -5.11 -12.14 -13.38
CA TYR A 254 -6.53 -11.84 -13.33
C TYR A 254 -6.85 -10.36 -13.65
N ARG A 255 -5.87 -9.54 -14.02
CA ARG A 255 -6.11 -8.13 -14.36
C ARG A 255 -6.40 -7.96 -15.85
N TYR A 256 -7.17 -6.93 -16.18
CA TYR A 256 -7.60 -6.59 -17.54
C TYR A 256 -6.46 -6.42 -18.55
N TYR A 257 -5.24 -6.10 -18.09
CA TYR A 257 -4.07 -5.95 -18.96
C TYR A 257 -3.39 -7.27 -19.29
N TRP A 258 -3.72 -8.35 -18.56
CA TRP A 258 -3.10 -9.66 -18.77
C TRP A 258 -3.50 -10.25 -20.13
N GLN A 259 -2.56 -10.89 -20.81
CA GLN A 259 -2.80 -11.57 -22.06
C GLN A 259 -2.60 -13.08 -21.87
N ASP A 260 -3.57 -13.88 -22.30
CA ASP A 260 -3.53 -15.35 -22.21
C ASP A 260 -2.24 -15.96 -22.82
N SER A 261 -1.72 -15.30 -23.87
CA SER A 261 -0.45 -15.71 -24.51
C SER A 261 0.74 -15.68 -23.56
N TRP A 262 0.72 -14.88 -22.49
CA TRP A 262 1.81 -14.76 -21.53
C TRP A 262 1.99 -15.99 -20.65
N ALA A 263 0.96 -16.84 -20.53
CA ALA A 263 1.09 -18.13 -19.85
C ALA A 263 2.18 -19.03 -20.50
N GLY A 264 2.37 -18.94 -21.83
CA GLY A 264 3.34 -19.73 -22.57
C GLY A 264 4.48 -18.92 -23.23
N ASN A 265 4.30 -17.61 -23.41
CA ASN A 265 5.27 -16.72 -24.05
C ASN A 265 5.32 -15.39 -23.31
N ARG A 266 5.99 -15.40 -22.15
CA ARG A 266 6.09 -14.25 -21.27
C ARG A 266 6.93 -13.13 -21.88
N PRO A 267 6.48 -11.87 -21.79
CA PRO A 267 7.34 -10.72 -22.06
C PRO A 267 8.59 -10.75 -21.18
N GLU A 268 9.68 -10.13 -21.65
CA GLU A 268 10.93 -10.11 -20.91
C GLU A 268 10.84 -9.49 -19.50
N TRP A 269 9.87 -8.62 -19.30
CA TRP A 269 9.68 -7.94 -18.03
C TRP A 269 8.89 -8.77 -16.98
N ILE A 270 8.22 -9.87 -17.37
CA ILE A 270 7.62 -10.81 -16.42
C ILE A 270 8.67 -11.81 -15.95
N ALA A 271 8.92 -11.85 -14.66
CA ALA A 271 9.83 -12.78 -14.01
C ALA A 271 9.08 -14.02 -13.45
N ALA A 272 9.56 -14.58 -12.33
CA ALA A 272 8.95 -15.74 -11.71
C ALA A 272 7.58 -15.39 -11.06
N GLU A 273 6.68 -16.38 -11.04
CA GLU A 273 5.48 -16.32 -10.24
C GLU A 273 5.85 -16.26 -8.74
N ASN A 274 5.09 -15.50 -7.97
CA ASN A 274 5.22 -15.44 -6.52
C ASN A 274 4.69 -16.76 -5.92
N PRO A 275 5.51 -17.52 -5.18
CA PRO A 275 5.09 -18.83 -4.65
C PRO A 275 4.00 -18.69 -3.56
N ASP A 276 3.92 -17.55 -2.88
CA ASP A 276 2.97 -17.32 -1.79
C ASP A 276 1.64 -16.75 -2.30
N TRP A 277 1.65 -16.17 -3.52
CA TRP A 277 0.48 -15.56 -4.15
C TRP A 277 0.32 -16.05 -5.58
N PRO A 278 -0.31 -17.22 -5.80
CA PRO A 278 -0.57 -17.74 -7.15
C PRO A 278 -1.30 -16.73 -8.03
N GLY A 279 -0.86 -16.62 -9.27
CA GLY A 279 -1.37 -15.61 -10.22
C GLY A 279 -0.65 -14.27 -10.18
N ASN A 280 0.25 -14.05 -9.23
CA ASN A 280 1.08 -12.85 -9.15
C ASN A 280 2.49 -13.16 -9.66
N TYR A 281 3.00 -12.34 -10.55
CA TYR A 281 4.30 -12.53 -11.21
C TYR A 281 5.17 -11.32 -10.95
N LYS A 282 6.36 -11.53 -10.36
CA LYS A 282 7.36 -10.46 -10.18
C LYS A 282 7.70 -9.82 -11.51
N VAL A 283 7.86 -8.50 -11.54
CA VAL A 283 8.16 -7.76 -12.76
C VAL A 283 9.49 -7.01 -12.68
N LYS A 284 10.11 -6.80 -13.84
CA LYS A 284 11.20 -5.83 -13.98
C LYS A 284 10.58 -4.44 -14.06
N TYR A 285 10.27 -3.84 -12.92
CA TYR A 285 9.55 -2.55 -12.80
C TYR A 285 10.27 -1.37 -13.49
N TRP A 286 11.54 -1.51 -13.81
CA TRP A 286 12.31 -0.56 -14.60
C TRP A 286 12.10 -0.71 -16.11
N ASN A 287 11.33 -1.72 -16.56
CA ASN A 287 11.03 -1.93 -17.96
C ASN A 287 9.94 -0.96 -18.44
N GLU A 288 10.15 -0.34 -19.60
CA GLU A 288 9.25 0.68 -20.15
C GLU A 288 7.88 0.12 -20.56
N GLU A 289 7.81 -1.13 -21.02
CA GLU A 289 6.54 -1.76 -21.38
C GLU A 289 5.66 -1.94 -20.12
N TRP A 290 6.26 -2.45 -19.02
CA TRP A 290 5.55 -2.54 -17.74
C TRP A 290 5.10 -1.17 -17.24
N GLN A 291 5.99 -0.18 -17.25
CA GLN A 291 5.63 1.18 -16.86
C GLN A 291 4.54 1.78 -17.76
N GLY A 292 4.50 1.35 -19.04
CA GLY A 292 3.44 1.70 -19.98
C GLY A 292 2.07 1.20 -19.55
N LEU A 293 1.98 -0.01 -19.00
CA LEU A 293 0.73 -0.55 -18.45
C LEU A 293 0.28 0.20 -17.20
N ILE A 294 1.19 0.73 -16.42
CA ILE A 294 0.88 1.35 -15.14
C ILE A 294 0.54 2.85 -15.28
N TYR A 295 1.33 3.67 -15.99
CA TYR A 295 1.12 5.13 -15.97
C TYR A 295 1.56 5.90 -17.21
N LYS A 296 2.26 5.29 -18.18
CA LYS A 296 2.87 6.04 -19.30
C LYS A 296 1.95 6.14 -20.53
N ASN A 297 0.93 5.31 -20.63
CA ASN A 297 0.06 5.22 -21.79
C ASN A 297 -1.36 5.72 -21.47
N GLN A 298 -2.13 5.99 -22.52
CA GLN A 298 -3.50 6.48 -22.40
C GLN A 298 -4.45 5.43 -21.81
N ASP A 299 -4.16 4.14 -22.02
CA ASP A 299 -4.91 3.00 -21.50
C ASP A 299 -4.24 2.35 -20.30
N SER A 300 -3.37 3.09 -19.58
CA SER A 300 -2.70 2.59 -18.40
C SER A 300 -3.67 2.44 -17.22
N TYR A 301 -3.22 1.70 -16.19
CA TYR A 301 -4.01 1.47 -14.97
C TYR A 301 -4.32 2.79 -14.22
N LEU A 302 -3.40 3.75 -14.22
CA LEU A 302 -3.53 5.10 -13.66
C LEU A 302 -4.34 5.99 -14.65
#